data_76932a355665118b77b1e13b461bc025
#
_entry.id   76932a355665118b77b1e13b461bc025
#
_cell.length_a   1.000
_cell.length_b   1.000
_cell.length_c   1.000
_cell.angle_alpha   90.00
_cell.angle_beta   90.00
_cell.angle_gamma   90.00
#
_symmetry.space_group_name_H-M   'P 1'
#
loop_
_entity.id
_entity.type
_entity.pdbx_description
1 polymer ?
#
loop_
_entity_poly.entity_id
_entity_poly.type
_entity_poly.pdbx_seq_one_letter_code
_entity_poly.pdbx_strand_id
1 'polypeptide(L)'
;MEYDFTPNFGEIGRRGRKLREERHLTQEALAEAAGVSVPYVSHIERGIKKPSLGTLLRLSAALDVTVDTLLRGNQPAEANAFYSDWQELLDDCSQKERKVLLEIAAAVKQILRDAA
;
A
#
# COMPACT_ATOMS: atom_id res chain seq x y z
N MET A 1 23.54 1.29 12.12
CA MET A 1 22.44 0.31 12.07
C MET A 1 22.20 -0.11 10.63
N GLU A 2 22.21 -1.39 10.40
CA GLU A 2 21.92 -1.93 9.07
C GLU A 2 20.46 -2.32 8.98
N TYR A 3 19.82 -1.97 7.87
CA TYR A 3 18.50 -2.45 7.54
C TYR A 3 18.59 -3.57 6.52
N ASP A 4 17.77 -4.57 6.69
CA ASP A 4 17.58 -5.57 5.67
C ASP A 4 16.54 -5.04 4.68
N PHE A 5 17.00 -4.71 3.47
CA PHE A 5 16.14 -4.18 2.41
C PHE A 5 15.64 -5.27 1.47
N THR A 6 15.84 -6.53 1.84
CA THR A 6 15.24 -7.64 1.09
C THR A 6 13.72 -7.60 1.27
N PRO A 7 12.95 -7.51 0.18
CA PRO A 7 11.49 -7.48 0.31
C PRO A 7 10.96 -8.78 0.92
N ASN A 8 9.97 -8.66 1.78
CA ASN A 8 9.26 -9.81 2.32
C ASN A 8 8.15 -10.22 1.35
N PHE A 9 8.50 -11.07 0.40
CA PHE A 9 7.56 -11.48 -0.66
C PHE A 9 6.38 -12.30 -0.11
N GLY A 10 6.57 -13.01 0.99
CA GLY A 10 5.49 -13.72 1.66
C GLY A 10 4.42 -12.77 2.18
N GLU A 11 4.84 -11.70 2.83
CA GLU A 11 3.90 -10.68 3.34
C GLU A 11 3.23 -9.89 2.21
N ILE A 12 4.00 -9.54 1.18
CA ILE A 12 3.45 -8.86 0.00
C ILE A 12 2.35 -9.73 -0.62
N GLY A 13 2.61 -11.02 -0.79
CA GLY A 13 1.64 -11.97 -1.34
C GLY A 13 0.39 -12.11 -0.48
N ARG A 14 0.57 -12.25 0.83
CA ARG A 14 -0.57 -12.34 1.77
C ARG A 14 -1.43 -11.09 1.75
N ARG A 15 -0.80 -9.93 1.69
CA ARG A 15 -1.52 -8.66 1.61
C ARG A 15 -2.28 -8.53 0.30
N GLY A 16 -1.66 -8.92 -0.80
CA GLY A 16 -2.32 -8.96 -2.10
C GLY A 16 -3.55 -9.86 -2.09
N ARG A 17 -3.42 -11.05 -1.51
CA ARG A 17 -4.53 -11.99 -1.36
C ARG A 17 -5.66 -11.40 -0.51
N LYS A 18 -5.32 -10.80 0.63
CA LYS A 18 -6.30 -10.17 1.53
C LYS A 18 -7.08 -9.09 0.80
N LEU A 19 -6.36 -8.21 0.09
CA LEU A 19 -6.98 -7.14 -0.68
C LEU A 19 -7.90 -7.70 -1.77
N ARG A 20 -7.48 -8.76 -2.45
CA ARG A 20 -8.29 -9.43 -3.46
C ARG A 20 -9.58 -9.99 -2.85
N GLU A 21 -9.48 -10.68 -1.72
CA GLU A 21 -10.64 -11.27 -1.03
C GLU A 21 -11.60 -10.19 -0.53
N GLU A 22 -11.08 -9.09 0.01
CA GLU A 22 -11.90 -7.96 0.45
C GLU A 22 -12.70 -7.33 -0.70
N ARG A 23 -12.19 -7.42 -1.91
CA ARG A 23 -12.85 -6.90 -3.11
C ARG A 23 -13.68 -7.96 -3.84
N HIS A 24 -13.80 -9.15 -3.24
CA HIS A 24 -14.58 -10.26 -3.78
C HIS A 24 -14.13 -10.67 -5.19
N LEU A 25 -12.82 -10.56 -5.45
CA LEU A 25 -12.24 -10.98 -6.71
C LEU A 25 -11.71 -12.41 -6.61
N THR A 26 -11.90 -13.19 -7.67
CA THR A 26 -11.23 -14.49 -7.80
C THR A 26 -9.80 -14.28 -8.28
N GLN A 27 -8.96 -15.31 -8.16
CA GLN A 27 -7.61 -15.26 -8.74
C GLN A 27 -7.68 -15.06 -10.26
N GLU A 28 -8.66 -15.66 -10.92
CA GLU A 28 -8.89 -15.51 -12.36
C GLU A 28 -9.20 -14.05 -12.71
N ALA A 29 -10.10 -13.43 -11.96
CA ALA A 29 -10.47 -12.03 -12.20
C ALA A 29 -9.30 -11.10 -12.00
N LEU A 30 -8.51 -11.31 -10.94
CA LEU A 30 -7.32 -10.50 -10.69
C LEU A 30 -6.26 -10.70 -11.78
N ALA A 31 -6.04 -11.95 -12.19
CA ALA A 31 -5.08 -12.28 -13.25
C ALA A 31 -5.46 -11.58 -14.56
N GLU A 32 -6.73 -11.64 -14.95
CA GLU A 32 -7.24 -10.96 -16.15
C GLU A 32 -7.02 -9.45 -16.06
N ALA A 33 -7.41 -8.84 -14.95
CA ALA A 33 -7.27 -7.39 -14.76
C ALA A 33 -5.81 -6.94 -14.75
N ALA A 34 -4.91 -7.75 -14.22
CA ALA A 34 -3.49 -7.43 -14.15
C ALA A 34 -2.69 -7.88 -15.38
N GLY A 35 -3.30 -8.61 -16.30
CA GLY A 35 -2.63 -9.10 -17.48
C GLY A 35 -1.57 -10.18 -17.22
N VAL A 36 -1.81 -11.03 -16.22
CA VAL A 36 -0.91 -12.11 -15.84
C VAL A 36 -1.68 -13.44 -15.81
N SER A 37 -0.95 -14.55 -15.70
CA SER A 37 -1.59 -15.88 -15.62
C SER A 37 -2.13 -16.15 -14.22
N VAL A 38 -3.13 -17.03 -14.12
CA VAL A 38 -3.70 -17.45 -12.84
C VAL A 38 -2.66 -18.16 -11.97
N PRO A 39 -1.87 -19.11 -12.49
CA PRO A 39 -0.79 -19.72 -11.68
C PRO A 39 0.19 -18.70 -11.14
N TYR A 40 0.48 -17.62 -11.89
CA TYR A 40 1.38 -16.58 -11.44
C TYR A 40 0.80 -15.81 -10.25
N VAL A 41 -0.50 -15.45 -10.30
CA VAL A 41 -1.19 -14.84 -9.15
C VAL A 41 -1.11 -15.75 -7.93
N SER A 42 -1.40 -17.03 -8.10
CA SER A 42 -1.32 -18.01 -7.01
C SER A 42 0.10 -18.07 -6.41
N HIS A 43 1.11 -18.11 -7.25
CA HIS A 43 2.51 -18.16 -6.80
C HIS A 43 2.93 -16.87 -6.06
N ILE A 44 2.47 -15.71 -6.53
CA ILE A 44 2.73 -14.44 -5.84
C ILE A 44 2.08 -14.44 -4.47
N GLU A 45 0.80 -14.83 -4.39
CA GLU A 45 0.04 -14.84 -3.14
C GLU A 45 0.66 -15.77 -2.09
N ARG A 46 1.31 -16.84 -2.53
CA ARG A 46 2.00 -17.78 -1.65
C ARG A 46 3.47 -17.42 -1.38
N GLY A 47 3.95 -16.33 -1.95
CA GLY A 47 5.33 -15.88 -1.77
C GLY A 47 6.36 -16.73 -2.52
N ILE A 48 5.95 -17.57 -3.46
CA ILE A 48 6.84 -18.45 -4.23
C ILE A 48 7.54 -17.71 -5.36
N LYS A 49 6.83 -16.75 -5.99
CA LYS A 49 7.37 -15.93 -7.07
C LYS A 49 7.56 -14.50 -6.59
N LYS A 50 8.65 -13.89 -7.09
CA LYS A 50 9.00 -12.50 -6.82
C LYS A 50 8.44 -11.64 -7.95
N PRO A 51 7.36 -10.89 -7.72
CA PRO A 51 6.82 -10.05 -8.79
C PRO A 51 7.80 -8.93 -9.15
N SER A 52 7.89 -8.61 -10.43
CA SER A 52 8.62 -7.44 -10.90
C SER A 52 7.91 -6.16 -10.46
N LEU A 53 8.61 -5.04 -10.51
CA LEU A 53 8.00 -3.74 -10.23
C LEU A 53 6.80 -3.50 -11.15
N GLY A 54 6.93 -3.82 -12.44
CA GLY A 54 5.83 -3.68 -13.39
C GLY A 54 4.62 -4.52 -13.03
N THR A 55 4.84 -5.74 -12.55
CA THR A 55 3.76 -6.61 -12.08
C THR A 55 3.09 -6.04 -10.84
N LEU A 56 3.87 -5.51 -9.88
CA LEU A 56 3.33 -4.86 -8.69
C LEU A 56 2.45 -3.66 -9.05
N LEU A 57 2.88 -2.86 -10.01
CA LEU A 57 2.09 -1.73 -10.50
C LEU A 57 0.75 -2.20 -11.10
N ARG A 58 0.78 -3.25 -11.91
CA ARG A 58 -0.44 -3.80 -12.52
C ARG A 58 -1.38 -4.43 -11.48
N LEU A 59 -0.82 -5.15 -10.50
CA LEU A 59 -1.62 -5.71 -9.41
C LEU A 59 -2.26 -4.63 -8.56
N SER A 60 -1.51 -3.58 -8.21
CA SER A 60 -2.06 -2.48 -7.42
C SER A 60 -3.19 -1.78 -8.17
N ALA A 61 -3.04 -1.54 -9.47
CA ALA A 61 -4.09 -0.94 -10.29
C ALA A 61 -5.32 -1.84 -10.34
N ALA A 62 -5.14 -3.15 -10.53
CA ALA A 62 -6.25 -4.12 -10.57
C ALA A 62 -6.98 -4.21 -9.23
N LEU A 63 -6.26 -4.03 -8.11
CA LEU A 63 -6.83 -4.05 -6.76
C LEU A 63 -7.33 -2.67 -6.31
N ASP A 64 -7.15 -1.65 -7.13
CA ASP A 64 -7.52 -0.26 -6.82
C ASP A 64 -6.87 0.23 -5.52
N VAL A 65 -5.58 -0.04 -5.39
CA VAL A 65 -4.76 0.43 -4.28
C VAL A 65 -3.44 1.00 -4.82
N THR A 66 -2.70 1.70 -3.97
CA THR A 66 -1.36 2.14 -4.33
C THR A 66 -0.34 1.01 -4.12
N VAL A 67 0.81 1.11 -4.78
CA VAL A 67 1.91 0.17 -4.56
C VAL A 67 2.36 0.21 -3.10
N ASP A 68 2.34 1.39 -2.48
CA ASP A 68 2.68 1.54 -1.06
C ASP A 68 1.85 0.63 -0.17
N THR A 69 0.57 0.46 -0.49
CA THR A 69 -0.31 -0.44 0.26
C THR A 69 0.19 -1.88 0.20
N LEU A 70 0.63 -2.34 -0.97
CA LEU A 70 1.18 -3.69 -1.13
C LEU A 70 2.52 -3.86 -0.41
N LEU A 71 3.35 -2.83 -0.40
CA LEU A 71 4.71 -2.88 0.13
C LEU A 71 4.83 -2.50 1.60
N ARG A 72 3.71 -2.19 2.25
CA ARG A 72 3.71 -1.77 3.65
C ARG A 72 4.42 -2.81 4.51
N GLY A 73 5.27 -2.34 5.44
CA GLY A 73 6.06 -3.20 6.29
C GLY A 73 7.45 -3.54 5.77
N ASN A 74 7.78 -3.13 4.54
CA ASN A 74 9.08 -3.40 3.93
C ASN A 74 10.05 -2.22 4.06
N GLN A 75 9.66 -1.19 4.81
CA GLN A 75 10.48 -0.01 5.07
C GLN A 75 10.91 0.04 6.53
N PRO A 76 11.92 0.87 6.87
CA PRO A 76 12.33 1.02 8.25
C PRO A 76 11.16 1.35 9.18
N ALA A 77 11.18 0.76 10.37
CA ALA A 77 10.06 0.84 11.31
C ALA A 77 9.67 2.27 11.67
N GLU A 78 10.65 3.18 11.82
CA GLU A 78 10.38 4.58 12.18
C GLU A 78 9.56 5.30 11.10
N ALA A 79 9.93 5.12 9.84
CA ALA A 79 9.19 5.72 8.72
C ALA A 79 7.77 5.14 8.65
N ASN A 80 7.64 3.81 8.82
CA ASN A 80 6.34 3.16 8.81
C ASN A 80 5.44 3.63 9.96
N ALA A 81 5.99 3.77 11.17
CA ALA A 81 5.23 4.23 12.34
C ALA A 81 4.65 5.62 12.11
N PHE A 82 5.47 6.55 11.60
CA PHE A 82 5.03 7.92 11.35
C PHE A 82 3.89 7.97 10.33
N TYR A 83 4.06 7.31 9.18
CA TYR A 83 3.02 7.31 8.15
C TYR A 83 1.80 6.50 8.57
N SER A 84 1.97 5.47 9.38
CA SER A 84 0.84 4.69 9.90
C SER A 84 -0.04 5.53 10.83
N ASP A 85 0.55 6.39 11.67
CA ASP A 85 -0.20 7.27 12.54
C ASP A 85 -1.08 8.24 11.74
N TRP A 86 -0.52 8.83 10.69
CA TRP A 86 -1.28 9.70 9.79
C TRP A 86 -2.39 8.94 9.06
N GLN A 87 -2.08 7.74 8.59
CA GLN A 87 -3.05 6.89 7.91
C GLN A 87 -4.22 6.55 8.82
N GLU A 88 -3.93 6.16 10.05
CA GLU A 88 -4.94 5.84 11.05
C GLU A 88 -5.84 7.04 11.34
N LEU A 89 -5.25 8.22 11.47
CA LEU A 89 -6.00 9.45 11.68
C LEU A 89 -6.98 9.73 10.54
N LEU A 90 -6.62 9.41 9.31
CA LEU A 90 -7.40 9.74 8.12
C LEU A 90 -8.34 8.63 7.66
N ASP A 91 -8.20 7.41 8.20
CA ASP A 91 -8.92 6.23 7.68
C ASP A 91 -10.43 6.35 7.75
N ASP A 92 -10.96 6.94 8.80
CA ASP A 92 -12.42 7.10 8.98
C ASP A 92 -12.93 8.47 8.54
N CYS A 93 -12.09 9.26 7.90
CA CYS A 93 -12.47 10.61 7.45
C CYS A 93 -13.10 10.57 6.06
N SER A 94 -14.14 11.40 5.89
CA SER A 94 -14.70 11.67 4.57
C SER A 94 -13.71 12.49 3.74
N GLN A 95 -13.94 12.56 2.44
CA GLN A 95 -13.12 13.37 1.53
C GLN A 95 -13.13 14.85 1.94
N LYS A 96 -14.28 15.35 2.38
CA LYS A 96 -14.41 16.75 2.86
C LYS A 96 -13.59 16.95 4.14
N GLU A 97 -13.67 16.02 5.08
CA GLU A 97 -12.91 16.10 6.33
C GLU A 97 -11.40 16.07 6.06
N ARG A 98 -10.93 15.21 5.15
CA ARG A 98 -9.53 15.15 4.76
C ARG A 98 -9.04 16.49 4.18
N LYS A 99 -9.87 17.12 3.35
CA LYS A 99 -9.54 18.43 2.76
C LYS A 99 -9.38 19.49 3.83
N VAL A 100 -10.31 19.54 4.79
CA VAL A 100 -10.26 20.51 5.90
C VAL A 100 -9.03 20.28 6.77
N LEU A 101 -8.74 19.02 7.10
CA LEU A 101 -7.55 18.67 7.89
C LEU A 101 -6.27 19.11 7.19
N LEU A 102 -6.19 18.93 5.88
CA LEU A 102 -5.03 19.34 5.09
C LEU A 102 -4.88 20.87 5.12
N GLU A 103 -5.96 21.61 4.96
CA GLU A 103 -5.95 23.07 5.00
C GLU A 103 -5.49 23.59 6.37
N ILE A 104 -6.00 22.99 7.45
CA ILE A 104 -5.60 23.35 8.82
C ILE A 104 -4.11 23.05 9.04
N ALA A 105 -3.67 21.86 8.64
CA ALA A 105 -2.27 21.47 8.79
C ALA A 105 -1.34 22.43 8.02
N ALA A 106 -1.72 22.82 6.81
CA ALA A 106 -0.97 23.77 6.01
C ALA A 106 -0.87 25.14 6.69
N ALA A 107 -1.97 25.62 7.29
CA ALA A 107 -1.98 26.89 8.02
C ALA A 107 -1.09 26.84 9.26
N VAL A 108 -1.18 25.76 10.04
CA VAL A 108 -0.33 25.56 11.22
C VAL A 108 1.14 25.50 10.82
N LYS A 109 1.45 24.80 9.75
CA LYS A 109 2.83 24.71 9.24
C LYS A 109 3.40 26.09 8.93
N GLN A 110 2.60 26.96 8.29
CA GLN A 110 3.04 28.33 7.97
C GLN A 110 3.30 29.14 9.26
N ILE A 111 2.41 29.03 10.23
CA ILE A 111 2.57 29.71 11.53
C ILE A 111 3.85 29.25 12.21
N LEU A 112 4.13 27.95 12.22
CA LEU A 112 5.35 27.41 12.83
C LEU A 112 6.61 27.93 12.15
N ARG A 113 6.58 28.07 10.83
CA ARG A 113 7.71 28.58 10.06
C ARG A 113 7.94 30.08 10.29
N ASP A 114 6.85 30.86 10.40
CA ASP A 114 6.93 32.29 10.61
C ASP A 114 7.41 32.63 12.05
N ALA A 115 7.15 31.73 13.00
CA ALA A 115 7.56 31.89 14.40
C ALA A 115 9.00 31.48 14.65
N ALA A 116 9.65 30.83 13.70
CA ALA A 116 11.02 30.31 13.85
C ALA A 116 12.08 31.39 13.67
#